data_6de654488c3e90234e8fdeffe86e257c
#
_entry.id   6de654488c3e90234e8fdeffe86e257c
#
_cell.length_a   1.000
_cell.length_b   1.000
_cell.length_c   1.000
_cell.angle_alpha   90.00
_cell.angle_beta   90.00
_cell.angle_gamma   90.00
#
_symmetry.space_group_name_H-M   'P 1'
#
loop_
_entity.id
_entity.type
_entity.pdbx_description
1 polymer ?
#
loop_
_entity_poly.entity_id
_entity_poly.type
_entity_poly.pdbx_seq_one_letter_code
_entity_poly.pdbx_strand_id
1 'polypeptide(L)'
;MLLTLLLLIPLAGIFLISTISSPSFGPLVGNNNETINSKNTALNIKQIKVIGLTTSTVNLFISFLIFGFFNLSSNQFQFVQEYHRISSFDFYLGLDGISIYFVLLTTIIMPISLLSNWNSISENVKSYVIIILLLETLLLAVFLVLDILLFYIFFESILPPLFILIGLFGSSNRVRASFYLFLYTLLGSLFLLLSILTMSSIMGTTDFDALYKTNFNFFTQLFLFYGIFIAFAVKTPTIFLNTWLLKAHVESPLGGSIILAAIVLKLSLYGILRLILPLLPKAYFYLTPVIFVIGVVTIIYASFSTLRTIDVKELIAYSSVSHAAVYLLGVFSNSVQGIEGGITLGLAHGFVSSGLFICAGGVLYDRSSTRLITFYRGIAQVMPLFSILFFILCLGNAGTPLSLNFIGEFMSLYGTFERLPLLGGLASSSIVFSAAYTMYMFNRIAYGGSFSRFFKFNIPDLTKREFFILLTLVVFTVILGVYPAPILDGLHYSVTSLIHCSLV
;
A
#
# COMPACT_ATOMS: atom_id res chain seq x y z
N MET A 1 -14.26 -3.86 22.09
CA MET A 1 -13.21 -2.97 22.65
C MET A 1 -11.87 -3.03 21.93
N LEU A 2 -11.37 -4.19 21.46
CA LEU A 2 -10.04 -4.27 20.81
C LEU A 2 -9.97 -3.48 19.50
N LEU A 3 -11.00 -3.48 18.66
CA LEU A 3 -11.01 -2.75 17.39
C LEU A 3 -11.01 -1.23 17.59
N THR A 4 -11.76 -0.75 18.60
CA THR A 4 -11.74 0.68 18.93
C THR A 4 -10.39 1.13 19.46
N LEU A 5 -9.66 0.26 20.20
CA LEU A 5 -8.30 0.56 20.64
C LEU A 5 -7.34 0.75 19.47
N LEU A 6 -7.44 -0.07 18.40
CA LEU A 6 -6.64 0.12 17.18
C LEU A 6 -6.80 1.52 16.57
N LEU A 7 -8.00 2.10 16.62
CA LEU A 7 -8.26 3.44 16.11
C LEU A 7 -7.87 4.53 17.10
N LEU A 8 -8.08 4.31 18.41
CA LEU A 8 -7.86 5.31 19.43
C LEU A 8 -6.38 5.53 19.79
N ILE A 9 -5.54 4.49 19.70
CA ILE A 9 -4.12 4.59 20.07
C ILE A 9 -3.35 5.60 19.21
N PRO A 10 -3.41 5.55 17.86
CA PRO A 10 -2.72 6.57 17.09
C PRO A 10 -3.31 7.97 17.30
N LEU A 11 -4.64 8.10 17.53
CA LEU A 11 -5.26 9.39 17.91
C LEU A 11 -4.76 9.91 19.24
N ALA A 12 -4.62 9.05 20.24
CA ALA A 12 -3.99 9.43 21.52
C ALA A 12 -2.54 9.89 21.33
N GLY A 13 -1.80 9.21 20.43
CA GLY A 13 -0.46 9.63 20.01
C GLY A 13 -0.45 11.04 19.41
N ILE A 14 -1.39 11.34 18.52
CA ILE A 14 -1.56 12.67 17.92
C ILE A 14 -1.82 13.72 19.02
N PHE A 15 -2.70 13.40 19.96
CA PHE A 15 -3.01 14.30 21.07
C PHE A 15 -1.77 14.57 21.93
N LEU A 16 -1.02 13.54 22.33
CA LEU A 16 0.21 13.70 23.11
C LEU A 16 1.26 14.54 22.38
N ILE A 17 1.44 14.34 21.06
CA ILE A 17 2.37 15.11 20.26
C ILE A 17 1.89 16.57 20.13
N SER A 18 0.58 16.81 20.06
CA SER A 18 0.03 18.17 19.95
C SER A 18 0.34 19.04 21.16
N THR A 19 0.42 18.46 22.35
CA THR A 19 0.74 19.17 23.60
C THR A 19 2.21 19.58 23.71
N ILE A 20 3.13 18.92 22.95
CA ILE A 20 4.55 19.29 22.96
C ILE A 20 4.71 20.59 22.16
N SER A 21 5.37 21.58 22.73
CA SER A 21 5.68 22.84 22.06
C SER A 21 6.51 22.58 20.81
N SER A 22 6.03 23.08 19.64
CA SER A 22 6.84 23.10 18.44
C SER A 22 8.04 24.02 18.65
N PRO A 23 9.26 23.64 18.25
CA PRO A 23 10.36 24.57 18.21
C PRO A 23 9.98 25.72 17.26
N SER A 24 9.72 26.91 17.83
CA SER A 24 9.52 28.11 17.01
C SER A 24 10.88 28.47 16.42
N PHE A 25 11.00 28.40 15.11
CA PHE A 25 12.08 29.10 14.41
C PHE A 25 11.81 30.61 14.51
N GLY A 26 12.22 31.19 15.63
CA GLY A 26 12.32 32.66 15.74
C GLY A 26 13.46 33.14 14.81
N PRO A 27 13.39 34.38 14.28
CA PRO A 27 14.49 34.96 13.55
C PRO A 27 15.74 34.97 14.41
N LEU A 28 16.88 34.61 13.82
CA LEU A 28 18.20 34.59 14.42
C LEU A 28 18.56 35.99 14.95
N VAL A 29 18.22 36.28 16.19
CA VAL A 29 18.75 37.44 16.91
C VAL A 29 19.79 36.90 17.87
N GLY A 30 21.06 37.22 17.57
CA GLY A 30 22.22 36.71 18.29
C GLY A 30 22.21 37.10 19.75
N ASN A 31 22.07 36.14 20.65
CA ASN A 31 22.39 36.23 22.06
C ASN A 31 22.79 34.87 22.62
N ASN A 32 23.71 34.87 23.58
CA ASN A 32 24.39 33.70 24.17
C ASN A 32 23.49 32.62 24.86
N ASN A 33 22.16 32.68 24.68
CA ASN A 33 21.19 31.66 25.11
C ASN A 33 20.93 30.58 24.03
N GLU A 34 21.64 30.63 22.89
CA GLU A 34 21.40 29.74 21.73
C GLU A 34 21.71 28.28 22.02
N THR A 35 22.69 27.96 22.86
CA THR A 35 23.10 26.60 23.18
C THR A 35 22.08 25.85 24.04
N ILE A 36 21.37 26.51 24.92
CA ILE A 36 20.34 25.92 25.77
C ILE A 36 19.04 25.71 24.96
N ASN A 37 18.66 26.71 24.18
CA ASN A 37 17.49 26.58 23.30
C ASN A 37 17.67 25.52 22.23
N SER A 38 18.85 25.36 21.63
CA SER A 38 19.15 24.32 20.63
C SER A 38 19.10 22.90 21.24
N LYS A 39 19.57 22.69 22.45
CA LYS A 39 19.47 21.42 23.18
C LYS A 39 18.02 21.07 23.51
N ASN A 40 17.22 22.01 23.94
CA ASN A 40 15.80 21.81 24.26
C ASN A 40 14.99 21.48 22.99
N THR A 41 15.26 22.17 21.87
CA THR A 41 14.60 21.88 20.60
C THR A 41 14.97 20.49 20.06
N ALA A 42 16.22 20.07 20.15
CA ALA A 42 16.68 18.74 19.77
C ALA A 42 16.04 17.64 20.64
N LEU A 43 15.87 17.90 21.95
CA LEU A 43 15.22 16.98 22.87
C LEU A 43 13.73 16.82 22.54
N ASN A 44 13.03 17.92 22.28
CA ASN A 44 11.61 17.90 21.88
C ASN A 44 11.40 17.14 20.56
N ILE A 45 12.26 17.34 19.56
CA ILE A 45 12.22 16.60 18.29
C ILE A 45 12.38 15.09 18.52
N LYS A 46 13.35 14.70 19.37
CA LYS A 46 13.56 13.29 19.71
C LYS A 46 12.35 12.71 20.46
N GLN A 47 11.75 13.44 21.39
CA GLN A 47 10.54 13.01 22.11
C GLN A 47 9.37 12.79 21.14
N ILE A 48 9.10 13.72 20.22
CA ILE A 48 8.05 13.60 19.22
C ILE A 48 8.23 12.33 18.37
N LYS A 49 9.45 12.07 17.89
CA LYS A 49 9.77 10.86 17.10
C LYS A 49 9.59 9.57 17.92
N VAL A 50 10.00 9.58 19.18
CA VAL A 50 9.85 8.42 20.07
C VAL A 50 8.38 8.15 20.37
N ILE A 51 7.57 9.18 20.69
CA ILE A 51 6.13 9.02 20.93
C ILE A 51 5.43 8.47 19.68
N GLY A 52 5.72 9.02 18.50
CA GLY A 52 5.15 8.49 17.26
C GLY A 52 5.51 7.03 17.00
N LEU A 53 6.76 6.65 17.28
CA LEU A 53 7.20 5.26 17.14
C LEU A 53 6.55 4.34 18.17
N THR A 54 6.50 4.75 19.46
CA THR A 54 5.89 3.93 20.51
C THR A 54 4.39 3.73 20.29
N THR A 55 3.66 4.75 19.84
CA THR A 55 2.23 4.62 19.52
C THR A 55 2.00 3.63 18.37
N SER A 56 2.76 3.72 17.28
CA SER A 56 2.62 2.78 16.16
C SER A 56 3.08 1.35 16.51
N THR A 57 4.09 1.18 17.37
CA THR A 57 4.51 -0.16 17.83
C THR A 57 3.51 -0.78 18.81
N VAL A 58 2.88 0.00 19.67
CA VAL A 58 1.79 -0.49 20.54
C VAL A 58 0.59 -0.93 19.70
N ASN A 59 0.26 -0.17 18.66
CA ASN A 59 -0.81 -0.51 17.75
C ASN A 59 -0.54 -1.83 16.99
N LEU A 60 0.70 -2.02 16.55
CA LEU A 60 1.19 -3.28 15.97
C LEU A 60 1.03 -4.45 16.95
N PHE A 61 1.38 -4.27 18.23
CA PHE A 61 1.21 -5.32 19.24
C PHE A 61 -0.26 -5.71 19.41
N ILE A 62 -1.18 -4.73 19.43
CA ILE A 62 -2.62 -4.99 19.52
C ILE A 62 -3.13 -5.73 18.29
N SER A 63 -2.66 -5.39 17.09
CA SER A 63 -3.05 -6.11 15.87
C SER A 63 -2.62 -7.58 15.89
N PHE A 64 -1.45 -7.88 16.43
CA PHE A 64 -1.02 -9.27 16.64
C PHE A 64 -1.87 -9.99 17.70
N LEU A 65 -2.28 -9.32 18.77
CA LEU A 65 -3.20 -9.91 19.74
C LEU A 65 -4.55 -10.26 19.09
N ILE A 66 -5.09 -9.36 18.28
CA ILE A 66 -6.35 -9.60 17.55
C ILE A 66 -6.18 -10.81 16.61
N PHE A 67 -5.07 -10.88 15.89
CA PHE A 67 -4.78 -12.03 15.03
C PHE A 67 -4.69 -13.35 15.80
N GLY A 68 -4.08 -13.33 17.00
CA GLY A 68 -3.99 -14.51 17.85
C GLY A 68 -5.34 -15.01 18.40
N PHE A 69 -6.31 -14.11 18.59
CA PHE A 69 -7.67 -14.46 19.01
C PHE A 69 -8.64 -14.68 17.85
N PHE A 70 -8.20 -14.43 16.61
CA PHE A 70 -9.05 -14.57 15.44
C PHE A 70 -9.28 -16.04 15.08
N ASN A 71 -10.53 -16.42 14.87
CA ASN A 71 -10.89 -17.75 14.40
C ASN A 71 -10.82 -17.82 12.88
N LEU A 72 -9.80 -18.50 12.35
CA LEU A 72 -9.55 -18.64 10.93
C LEU A 72 -10.61 -19.50 10.20
N SER A 73 -11.33 -20.35 10.92
CA SER A 73 -12.29 -21.29 10.33
C SER A 73 -13.71 -20.74 10.14
N SER A 74 -13.96 -19.47 10.48
CA SER A 74 -15.26 -18.85 10.33
C SER A 74 -15.29 -17.81 9.21
N ASN A 75 -16.40 -17.73 8.49
CA ASN A 75 -16.65 -16.73 7.44
C ASN A 75 -17.43 -15.51 7.95
N GLN A 76 -17.81 -15.48 9.22
CA GLN A 76 -18.56 -14.38 9.83
C GLN A 76 -17.63 -13.25 10.26
N PHE A 77 -18.17 -12.03 10.34
CA PHE A 77 -17.46 -10.93 10.95
C PHE A 77 -17.24 -11.20 12.44
N GLN A 78 -16.00 -11.02 12.88
CA GLN A 78 -15.59 -11.21 14.27
C GLN A 78 -15.26 -9.88 14.93
N PHE A 79 -15.25 -9.86 16.27
CA PHE A 79 -15.03 -8.68 17.09
C PHE A 79 -15.99 -7.52 16.78
N VAL A 80 -17.20 -7.84 16.28
CA VAL A 80 -18.17 -6.84 15.87
C VAL A 80 -18.48 -5.90 17.04
N GLN A 81 -18.45 -4.61 16.75
CA GLN A 81 -18.78 -3.54 17.69
C GLN A 81 -19.78 -2.60 17.04
N GLU A 82 -20.96 -2.54 17.62
CA GLU A 82 -22.05 -1.70 17.16
C GLU A 82 -22.13 -0.47 18.07
N TYR A 83 -22.09 0.69 17.47
CA TYR A 83 -22.36 1.96 18.14
C TYR A 83 -23.64 2.54 17.57
N HIS A 84 -24.64 2.82 18.44
CA HIS A 84 -25.95 3.28 18.03
C HIS A 84 -25.93 4.50 17.13
N ARG A 85 -26.95 4.57 16.26
CA ARG A 85 -27.18 5.53 15.20
C ARG A 85 -26.71 6.94 15.51
N ILE A 86 -25.74 7.39 14.75
CA ILE A 86 -25.43 8.81 14.63
C ILE A 86 -26.15 9.30 13.37
N SER A 87 -27.39 9.76 13.56
CA SER A 87 -28.23 10.30 12.48
C SER A 87 -28.67 9.26 11.43
N SER A 88 -28.03 9.20 10.26
CA SER A 88 -28.42 8.38 9.11
C SER A 88 -27.53 7.16 8.87
N PHE A 89 -26.46 6.98 9.60
CA PHE A 89 -25.54 5.84 9.46
C PHE A 89 -25.20 5.23 10.81
N ASP A 90 -24.96 3.94 10.78
CA ASP A 90 -24.59 3.15 11.92
C ASP A 90 -23.08 2.92 11.92
N PHE A 91 -22.41 3.18 13.04
CA PHE A 91 -20.97 2.99 13.15
C PHE A 91 -20.68 1.56 13.59
N TYR A 92 -20.54 0.67 12.61
CA TYR A 92 -20.20 -0.73 12.83
C TYR A 92 -18.74 -1.01 12.50
N LEU A 93 -18.06 -1.72 13.38
CA LEU A 93 -16.71 -2.19 13.17
C LEU A 93 -16.69 -3.72 13.24
N GLY A 94 -15.98 -4.36 12.33
CA GLY A 94 -15.80 -5.81 12.33
C GLY A 94 -14.59 -6.22 11.51
N LEU A 95 -14.15 -7.46 11.74
CA LEU A 95 -13.05 -8.09 11.02
C LEU A 95 -13.50 -9.41 10.43
N ASP A 96 -12.98 -9.71 9.25
CA ASP A 96 -13.07 -11.04 8.64
C ASP A 96 -11.69 -11.51 8.16
N GLY A 97 -11.61 -12.72 7.58
CA GLY A 97 -10.35 -13.29 7.11
C GLY A 97 -9.64 -12.49 6.02
N ILE A 98 -10.32 -11.58 5.31
CA ILE A 98 -9.69 -10.70 4.32
C ILE A 98 -9.14 -9.46 5.00
N SER A 99 -9.95 -8.78 5.81
CA SER A 99 -9.58 -7.49 6.42
C SER A 99 -8.42 -7.60 7.41
N ILE A 100 -8.31 -8.71 8.13
CA ILE A 100 -7.28 -8.89 9.17
C ILE A 100 -5.85 -8.81 8.61
N TYR A 101 -5.61 -9.36 7.42
CA TYR A 101 -4.28 -9.30 6.79
C TYR A 101 -3.91 -7.89 6.32
N PHE A 102 -4.89 -7.11 5.86
CA PHE A 102 -4.65 -5.70 5.51
C PHE A 102 -4.43 -4.85 6.76
N VAL A 103 -5.11 -5.15 7.87
CA VAL A 103 -4.85 -4.52 9.17
C VAL A 103 -3.44 -4.83 9.65
N LEU A 104 -3.00 -6.09 9.60
CA LEU A 104 -1.63 -6.47 9.95
C LEU A 104 -0.59 -5.79 9.04
N LEU A 105 -0.83 -5.76 7.74
CA LEU A 105 0.07 -5.07 6.80
C LEU A 105 0.20 -3.59 7.18
N THR A 106 -0.91 -2.89 7.47
CA THR A 106 -0.87 -1.48 7.84
C THR A 106 -0.07 -1.26 9.11
N THR A 107 -0.34 -2.02 10.16
CA THR A 107 0.35 -1.87 11.46
C THR A 107 1.84 -2.24 11.40
N ILE A 108 2.25 -3.15 10.51
CA ILE A 108 3.68 -3.47 10.30
C ILE A 108 4.39 -2.35 9.53
N ILE A 109 3.76 -1.78 8.51
CA ILE A 109 4.39 -0.78 7.63
C ILE A 109 4.50 0.59 8.31
N MET A 110 3.58 0.96 9.22
CA MET A 110 3.60 2.29 9.83
C MET A 110 4.85 2.58 10.69
N PRO A 111 5.28 1.72 11.61
CA PRO A 111 6.55 1.91 12.32
C PRO A 111 7.75 1.98 11.37
N ILE A 112 7.76 1.16 10.30
CA ILE A 112 8.80 1.14 9.29
C ILE A 112 8.87 2.48 8.55
N SER A 113 7.73 3.07 8.20
CA SER A 113 7.65 4.37 7.53
C SER A 113 8.20 5.51 8.41
N LEU A 114 7.93 5.48 9.72
CA LEU A 114 8.49 6.43 10.68
C LEU A 114 10.01 6.26 10.86
N LEU A 115 10.47 5.01 10.99
CA LEU A 115 11.89 4.71 11.14
C LEU A 115 12.71 5.02 9.89
N SER A 116 12.14 4.83 8.70
CA SER A 116 12.84 5.09 7.45
C SER A 116 13.23 6.56 7.29
N ASN A 117 12.38 7.47 7.75
CA ASN A 117 12.59 8.92 7.67
C ASN A 117 13.18 9.55 8.94
N TRP A 118 13.76 8.73 9.83
CA TRP A 118 14.25 9.21 11.13
C TRP A 118 15.27 10.36 11.05
N ASN A 119 16.19 10.30 10.08
CA ASN A 119 17.23 11.31 9.91
C ASN A 119 16.93 12.31 8.79
N SER A 120 16.23 11.89 7.75
CA SER A 120 15.98 12.70 6.56
C SER A 120 15.04 13.89 6.82
N ILE A 121 14.12 13.76 7.79
CA ILE A 121 13.21 14.85 8.16
C ILE A 121 13.71 15.50 9.45
N SER A 122 14.23 16.73 9.31
CA SER A 122 14.70 17.59 10.39
C SER A 122 13.75 18.77 10.66
N GLU A 123 13.06 19.25 9.62
CA GLU A 123 12.14 20.38 9.69
C GLU A 123 10.69 19.91 9.82
N ASN A 124 9.88 20.64 10.54
CA ASN A 124 8.44 20.38 10.75
C ASN A 124 8.12 18.94 11.18
N VAL A 125 9.00 18.33 12.00
CA VAL A 125 8.88 16.93 12.44
C VAL A 125 7.55 16.64 13.11
N LYS A 126 7.03 17.61 13.90
CA LYS A 126 5.73 17.49 14.58
C LYS A 126 4.61 17.23 13.56
N SER A 127 4.50 18.06 12.54
CA SER A 127 3.48 17.91 11.49
C SER A 127 3.63 16.60 10.73
N TYR A 128 4.87 16.19 10.43
CA TYR A 128 5.14 14.92 9.75
C TYR A 128 4.62 13.72 10.55
N VAL A 129 4.96 13.61 11.83
CA VAL A 129 4.56 12.47 12.66
C VAL A 129 3.04 12.46 12.88
N ILE A 130 2.41 13.64 13.10
CA ILE A 130 0.95 13.75 13.20
C ILE A 130 0.27 13.25 11.93
N ILE A 131 0.74 13.62 10.73
CA ILE A 131 0.17 13.19 9.46
C ILE A 131 0.29 11.67 9.29
N ILE A 132 1.44 11.07 9.64
CA ILE A 132 1.63 9.62 9.54
C ILE A 132 0.69 8.86 10.48
N LEU A 133 0.55 9.30 11.74
CA LEU A 133 -0.39 8.68 12.70
C LEU A 133 -1.86 8.87 12.27
N LEU A 134 -2.20 10.03 11.71
CA LEU A 134 -3.53 10.27 11.14
C LEU A 134 -3.80 9.33 9.96
N LEU A 135 -2.83 9.14 9.07
CA LEU A 135 -2.94 8.15 7.99
C LEU A 135 -3.13 6.73 8.53
N GLU A 136 -2.44 6.36 9.62
CA GLU A 136 -2.63 5.06 10.26
C GLU A 136 -4.07 4.84 10.71
N THR A 137 -4.66 5.82 11.42
CA THR A 137 -6.07 5.72 11.86
C THR A 137 -7.03 5.59 10.71
N LEU A 138 -6.89 6.41 9.66
CA LEU A 138 -7.79 6.43 8.51
C LEU A 138 -7.69 5.14 7.70
N LEU A 139 -6.47 4.64 7.47
CA LEU A 139 -6.24 3.38 6.75
C LEU A 139 -6.83 2.19 7.50
N LEU A 140 -6.64 2.12 8.82
CA LEU A 140 -7.26 1.07 9.64
C LEU A 140 -8.79 1.17 9.62
N ALA A 141 -9.35 2.38 9.71
CA ALA A 141 -10.79 2.60 9.67
C ALA A 141 -11.42 2.05 8.37
N VAL A 142 -10.78 2.24 7.21
CA VAL A 142 -11.26 1.70 5.92
C VAL A 142 -11.41 0.17 5.97
N PHE A 143 -10.48 -0.54 6.62
CA PHE A 143 -10.51 -2.00 6.68
C PHE A 143 -11.43 -2.56 7.76
N LEU A 144 -11.84 -1.74 8.74
CA LEU A 144 -12.64 -2.16 9.89
C LEU A 144 -14.13 -1.86 9.75
N VAL A 145 -14.50 -0.86 8.96
CA VAL A 145 -15.88 -0.38 8.85
C VAL A 145 -16.74 -1.34 8.03
N LEU A 146 -17.97 -1.60 8.53
CA LEU A 146 -18.98 -2.48 7.92
C LEU A 146 -20.11 -1.72 7.22
N ASP A 147 -19.99 -0.40 7.05
CA ASP A 147 -20.94 0.46 6.33
C ASP A 147 -20.28 1.02 5.07
N ILE A 148 -20.98 0.97 3.91
CA ILE A 148 -20.43 1.39 2.62
C ILE A 148 -20.21 2.92 2.54
N LEU A 149 -21.07 3.72 3.19
CA LEU A 149 -20.94 5.17 3.21
C LEU A 149 -19.76 5.60 4.07
N LEU A 150 -19.59 4.97 5.25
CA LEU A 150 -18.44 5.21 6.11
C LEU A 150 -17.15 4.71 5.46
N PHE A 151 -17.19 3.58 4.75
CA PHE A 151 -16.06 3.11 3.94
C PHE A 151 -15.64 4.21 2.94
N TYR A 152 -16.58 4.81 2.21
CA TYR A 152 -16.29 5.89 1.27
C TYR A 152 -15.69 7.11 1.98
N ILE A 153 -16.28 7.54 3.10
CA ILE A 153 -15.80 8.71 3.85
C ILE A 153 -14.35 8.50 4.29
N PHE A 154 -14.01 7.36 4.88
CA PHE A 154 -12.63 7.08 5.29
C PHE A 154 -11.69 6.91 4.10
N PHE A 155 -12.14 6.25 3.02
CA PHE A 155 -11.39 6.08 1.80
C PHE A 155 -10.98 7.41 1.14
N GLU A 156 -11.87 8.42 1.18
CA GLU A 156 -11.56 9.77 0.71
C GLU A 156 -10.77 10.60 1.72
N SER A 157 -11.03 10.43 2.99
CA SER A 157 -10.34 11.18 4.06
C SER A 157 -8.82 10.90 4.12
N ILE A 158 -8.33 9.86 3.44
CA ILE A 158 -6.89 9.60 3.30
C ILE A 158 -6.23 10.62 2.36
N LEU A 159 -6.95 11.21 1.42
CA LEU A 159 -6.38 12.09 0.41
C LEU A 159 -5.82 13.42 0.97
N PRO A 160 -6.52 14.18 1.83
CA PRO A 160 -5.98 15.41 2.38
C PRO A 160 -4.66 15.23 3.15
N PRO A 161 -4.50 14.25 4.07
CA PRO A 161 -3.21 14.02 4.73
C PRO A 161 -2.09 13.64 3.75
N LEU A 162 -2.39 12.83 2.71
CA LEU A 162 -1.40 12.50 1.67
C LEU A 162 -1.03 13.72 0.83
N PHE A 163 -2.00 14.55 0.47
CA PHE A 163 -1.77 15.80 -0.26
C PHE A 163 -0.81 16.71 0.52
N ILE A 164 -1.08 16.91 1.82
CA ILE A 164 -0.24 17.73 2.71
C ILE A 164 1.15 17.09 2.87
N LEU A 165 1.22 15.76 3.05
CA LEU A 165 2.48 15.04 3.21
C LEU A 165 3.39 15.22 1.99
N ILE A 166 2.86 15.08 0.79
CA ILE A 166 3.64 15.27 -0.45
C ILE A 166 3.96 16.75 -0.65
N GLY A 167 3.00 17.65 -0.44
CA GLY A 167 3.14 19.08 -0.66
C GLY A 167 4.15 19.76 0.26
N LEU A 168 4.25 19.33 1.53
CA LEU A 168 5.19 19.89 2.49
C LEU A 168 6.57 19.24 2.45
N PHE A 169 6.63 17.91 2.38
CA PHE A 169 7.87 17.14 2.55
C PHE A 169 8.42 16.53 1.26
N GLY A 170 7.76 16.76 0.13
CA GLY A 170 8.19 16.26 -1.17
C GLY A 170 9.38 17.01 -1.76
N SER A 171 9.89 16.50 -2.90
CA SER A 171 11.03 17.09 -3.63
C SER A 171 10.62 18.27 -4.53
N SER A 172 11.35 18.54 -5.57
CA SER A 172 11.26 19.78 -6.37
C SER A 172 9.87 20.06 -6.96
N ASN A 173 9.21 19.05 -7.53
CA ASN A 173 7.88 19.18 -8.17
C ASN A 173 6.71 18.74 -7.28
N ARG A 174 6.89 18.80 -5.96
CA ARG A 174 5.97 18.30 -4.93
C ARG A 174 4.52 18.82 -5.06
N VAL A 175 4.35 20.10 -5.34
CA VAL A 175 3.03 20.73 -5.47
C VAL A 175 2.26 20.13 -6.66
N ARG A 176 2.92 20.03 -7.82
CA ARG A 176 2.30 19.43 -9.00
C ARG A 176 1.93 17.97 -8.76
N ALA A 177 2.81 17.20 -8.12
CA ALA A 177 2.58 15.79 -7.82
C ALA A 177 1.41 15.58 -6.84
N SER A 178 1.29 16.42 -5.80
CA SER A 178 0.19 16.36 -4.84
C SER A 178 -1.16 16.68 -5.50
N PHE A 179 -1.23 17.66 -6.41
CA PHE A 179 -2.43 17.95 -7.19
C PHE A 179 -2.80 16.80 -8.15
N TYR A 180 -1.83 16.14 -8.81
CA TYR A 180 -2.11 14.97 -9.63
C TYR A 180 -2.76 13.85 -8.79
N LEU A 181 -2.18 13.51 -7.64
CA LEU A 181 -2.75 12.52 -6.76
C LEU A 181 -4.18 12.89 -6.34
N PHE A 182 -4.37 14.12 -5.85
CA PHE A 182 -5.65 14.56 -5.32
C PHE A 182 -6.74 14.60 -6.40
N LEU A 183 -6.50 15.25 -7.54
CA LEU A 183 -7.51 15.43 -8.57
C LEU A 183 -7.90 14.13 -9.29
N TYR A 184 -6.90 13.27 -9.64
CA TYR A 184 -7.19 12.00 -10.28
C TYR A 184 -8.02 11.07 -9.38
N THR A 185 -7.62 10.94 -8.13
CA THR A 185 -8.30 10.03 -7.20
C THR A 185 -9.65 10.55 -6.78
N LEU A 186 -9.80 11.86 -6.54
CA LEU A 186 -11.08 12.48 -6.22
C LEU A 186 -12.07 12.35 -7.38
N LEU A 187 -11.63 12.59 -8.62
CA LEU A 187 -12.52 12.43 -9.78
C LEU A 187 -13.03 10.99 -9.91
N GLY A 188 -12.15 10.00 -9.69
CA GLY A 188 -12.54 8.59 -9.69
C GLY A 188 -13.58 8.27 -8.61
N SER A 189 -13.35 8.75 -7.39
CA SER A 189 -14.20 8.43 -6.25
C SER A 189 -15.58 9.09 -6.26
N LEU A 190 -15.75 10.20 -7.00
CA LEU A 190 -17.09 10.77 -7.21
C LEU A 190 -18.04 9.81 -7.93
N PHE A 191 -17.53 8.95 -8.83
CA PHE A 191 -18.34 7.89 -9.45
C PHE A 191 -18.70 6.80 -8.42
N LEU A 192 -17.82 6.50 -7.49
CA LEU A 192 -18.13 5.59 -6.38
C LEU A 192 -19.23 6.16 -5.48
N LEU A 193 -19.16 7.46 -5.14
CA LEU A 193 -20.19 8.12 -4.35
C LEU A 193 -21.56 8.04 -5.05
N LEU A 194 -21.61 8.30 -6.35
CA LEU A 194 -22.84 8.19 -7.12
C LEU A 194 -23.45 6.78 -7.04
N SER A 195 -22.60 5.75 -7.15
CA SER A 195 -23.05 4.35 -7.02
C SER A 195 -23.55 4.03 -5.60
N ILE A 196 -22.91 4.55 -4.56
CA ILE A 196 -23.35 4.37 -3.17
C ILE A 196 -24.70 5.05 -2.93
N LEU A 197 -24.88 6.28 -3.41
CA LEU A 197 -26.16 6.99 -3.28
C LEU A 197 -27.30 6.27 -4.02
N THR A 198 -27.02 5.68 -5.19
CA THR A 198 -28.03 4.88 -5.88
C THR A 198 -28.36 3.58 -5.14
N MET A 199 -27.37 2.89 -4.57
CA MET A 199 -27.62 1.72 -3.74
C MET A 199 -28.44 2.08 -2.49
N SER A 200 -28.07 3.14 -1.79
CA SER A 200 -28.80 3.60 -0.60
C SER A 200 -30.24 4.06 -0.91
N SER A 201 -30.49 4.68 -2.07
CA SER A 201 -31.83 5.08 -2.49
C SER A 201 -32.74 3.90 -2.81
N ILE A 202 -32.19 2.79 -3.31
CA ILE A 202 -32.95 1.57 -3.62
C ILE A 202 -33.25 0.78 -2.34
N MET A 203 -32.29 0.69 -1.42
CA MET A 203 -32.35 -0.18 -0.25
C MET A 203 -32.80 0.51 1.03
N GLY A 204 -32.65 1.82 1.13
CA GLY A 204 -32.90 2.58 2.35
C GLY A 204 -31.84 2.39 3.45
N THR A 205 -30.80 1.59 3.21
CA THR A 205 -29.70 1.31 4.15
C THR A 205 -28.34 1.30 3.43
N THR A 206 -27.25 1.55 4.18
CA THR A 206 -25.87 1.54 3.68
C THR A 206 -25.04 0.41 4.31
N ASP A 207 -25.65 -0.46 5.11
CA ASP A 207 -25.01 -1.55 5.81
C ASP A 207 -24.64 -2.71 4.85
N PHE A 208 -23.42 -3.25 4.97
CA PHE A 208 -22.94 -4.34 4.11
C PHE A 208 -23.79 -5.59 4.23
N ASP A 209 -24.19 -5.99 5.45
CA ASP A 209 -24.97 -7.22 5.66
C ASP A 209 -26.36 -7.14 5.01
N ALA A 210 -26.97 -5.97 5.00
CA ALA A 210 -28.24 -5.73 4.32
C ALA A 210 -28.05 -5.73 2.78
N LEU A 211 -27.00 -5.08 2.29
CA LEU A 211 -26.71 -4.98 0.87
C LEU A 211 -26.35 -6.34 0.25
N TYR A 212 -25.65 -7.22 0.95
CA TYR A 212 -25.30 -8.57 0.45
C TYR A 212 -26.53 -9.49 0.26
N LYS A 213 -27.62 -9.22 0.92
CA LYS A 213 -28.89 -9.98 0.78
C LYS A 213 -29.75 -9.50 -0.38
N THR A 214 -29.33 -8.45 -1.10
CA THR A 214 -30.14 -7.80 -2.13
C THR A 214 -29.77 -8.22 -3.52
N ASN A 215 -30.77 -8.51 -4.33
CA ASN A 215 -30.60 -8.84 -5.74
C ASN A 215 -30.94 -7.62 -6.60
N PHE A 216 -29.91 -6.90 -7.07
CA PHE A 216 -30.10 -5.82 -8.02
C PHE A 216 -30.40 -6.36 -9.43
N ASN A 217 -31.24 -5.64 -10.19
CA ASN A 217 -31.49 -5.95 -11.61
C ASN A 217 -30.21 -5.84 -12.44
N PHE A 218 -30.11 -6.59 -13.53
CA PHE A 218 -28.90 -6.62 -14.37
C PHE A 218 -28.43 -5.22 -14.83
N PHE A 219 -29.36 -4.38 -15.31
CA PHE A 219 -29.00 -3.02 -15.75
C PHE A 219 -28.51 -2.13 -14.60
N THR A 220 -29.12 -2.24 -13.43
CA THR A 220 -28.64 -1.52 -12.23
C THR A 220 -27.26 -2.04 -11.79
N GLN A 221 -27.03 -3.34 -11.85
CA GLN A 221 -25.69 -3.90 -11.58
C GLN A 221 -24.64 -3.38 -12.57
N LEU A 222 -24.94 -3.26 -13.85
CA LEU A 222 -24.02 -2.68 -14.85
C LEU A 222 -23.69 -1.22 -14.53
N PHE A 223 -24.69 -0.41 -14.22
CA PHE A 223 -24.48 0.99 -13.85
C PHE A 223 -23.60 1.13 -12.60
N LEU A 224 -23.93 0.39 -11.55
CA LEU A 224 -23.16 0.36 -10.30
C LEU A 224 -21.73 -0.13 -10.53
N PHE A 225 -21.58 -1.16 -11.36
CA PHE A 225 -20.28 -1.71 -11.69
C PHE A 225 -19.36 -0.68 -12.35
N TYR A 226 -19.84 0.06 -13.35
CA TYR A 226 -19.03 1.10 -13.97
C TYR A 226 -18.63 2.19 -12.98
N GLY A 227 -19.53 2.65 -12.12
CA GLY A 227 -19.22 3.66 -11.12
C GLY A 227 -18.16 3.19 -10.12
N ILE A 228 -18.32 2.00 -9.58
CA ILE A 228 -17.38 1.41 -8.60
C ILE A 228 -16.04 1.06 -9.27
N PHE A 229 -16.08 0.43 -10.47
CA PHE A 229 -14.87 0.02 -11.17
C PHE A 229 -14.00 1.19 -11.61
N ILE A 230 -14.56 2.29 -12.11
CA ILE A 230 -13.80 3.49 -12.48
C ILE A 230 -13.01 4.02 -11.29
N ALA A 231 -13.63 4.11 -10.11
CA ALA A 231 -12.94 4.56 -8.90
C ALA A 231 -11.74 3.67 -8.54
N PHE A 232 -11.94 2.36 -8.59
CA PHE A 232 -10.88 1.43 -8.28
C PHE A 232 -9.86 1.29 -9.41
N ALA A 233 -10.22 1.45 -10.68
CA ALA A 233 -9.30 1.48 -11.82
C ALA A 233 -8.33 2.68 -11.76
N VAL A 234 -8.77 3.81 -11.23
CA VAL A 234 -7.89 4.94 -10.95
C VAL A 234 -6.90 4.61 -9.84
N LYS A 235 -7.36 3.98 -8.76
CA LYS A 235 -6.49 3.62 -7.62
C LYS A 235 -5.59 2.40 -7.88
N THR A 236 -6.01 1.41 -8.70
CA THR A 236 -5.16 0.28 -9.15
C THR A 236 -4.21 0.63 -10.29
N PRO A 237 -4.00 1.87 -10.58
CA PRO A 237 -3.44 2.56 -11.75
C PRO A 237 -3.42 1.73 -13.05
N THR A 238 -4.61 1.47 -13.60
CA THR A 238 -4.73 0.83 -14.91
C THR A 238 -4.20 1.72 -16.04
N ILE A 239 -4.03 1.16 -17.23
CA ILE A 239 -3.54 1.91 -18.39
C ILE A 239 -4.30 3.24 -18.56
N PHE A 240 -3.62 4.30 -18.94
CA PHE A 240 -4.05 5.70 -19.03
C PHE A 240 -4.36 6.40 -17.69
N LEU A 241 -4.64 5.68 -16.62
CA LEU A 241 -4.98 6.23 -15.30
C LEU A 241 -3.82 6.19 -14.31
N ASN A 242 -2.63 5.77 -14.74
CA ASN A 242 -1.44 5.55 -13.89
C ASN A 242 -0.53 6.77 -13.69
N THR A 243 -0.76 7.86 -14.40
CA THR A 243 0.15 9.03 -14.40
C THR A 243 0.30 9.70 -13.03
N TRP A 244 -0.76 9.70 -12.22
CA TRP A 244 -0.73 10.25 -10.87
C TRP A 244 0.21 9.47 -9.94
N LEU A 245 0.21 8.13 -10.06
CA LEU A 245 1.02 7.26 -9.22
C LEU A 245 2.52 7.54 -9.43
N LEU A 246 2.96 7.62 -10.68
CA LEU A 246 4.35 7.85 -11.03
C LEU A 246 4.86 9.16 -10.43
N LYS A 247 4.12 10.25 -10.63
CA LYS A 247 4.50 11.56 -10.09
C LYS A 247 4.44 11.59 -8.57
N ALA A 248 3.40 11.00 -7.97
CA ALA A 248 3.26 10.93 -6.52
C ALA A 248 4.41 10.14 -5.87
N HIS A 249 4.77 8.98 -6.40
CA HIS A 249 5.87 8.17 -5.83
C HIS A 249 7.24 8.84 -5.98
N VAL A 250 7.52 9.43 -7.14
CA VAL A 250 8.83 10.05 -7.38
C VAL A 250 9.05 11.24 -6.45
N GLU A 251 8.04 12.09 -6.28
CA GLU A 251 8.16 13.34 -5.55
C GLU A 251 7.88 13.20 -4.04
N SER A 252 7.18 12.16 -3.60
CA SER A 252 6.85 11.97 -2.18
C SER A 252 8.10 11.73 -1.31
N PRO A 253 8.06 12.14 -0.02
CA PRO A 253 9.07 11.72 0.94
C PRO A 253 9.07 10.20 1.08
N LEU A 254 10.17 9.62 1.57
CA LEU A 254 10.33 8.16 1.62
C LEU A 254 9.19 7.44 2.34
N GLY A 255 8.79 7.91 3.54
CA GLY A 255 7.65 7.33 4.26
C GLY A 255 6.33 7.44 3.50
N GLY A 256 6.11 8.54 2.77
CA GLY A 256 4.95 8.68 1.88
C GLY A 256 4.97 7.66 0.74
N SER A 257 6.13 7.43 0.10
CA SER A 257 6.27 6.40 -0.95
C SER A 257 5.99 5.00 -0.42
N ILE A 258 6.46 4.69 0.80
CA ILE A 258 6.23 3.40 1.46
C ILE A 258 4.73 3.17 1.70
N ILE A 259 4.03 4.15 2.29
CA ILE A 259 2.59 4.05 2.58
C ILE A 259 1.77 3.94 1.29
N LEU A 260 2.09 4.76 0.27
CA LEU A 260 1.43 4.71 -1.02
C LEU A 260 1.57 3.33 -1.69
N ALA A 261 2.78 2.77 -1.71
CA ALA A 261 3.05 1.48 -2.35
C ALA A 261 2.50 0.30 -1.55
N ALA A 262 2.69 0.30 -0.23
CA ALA A 262 2.34 -0.83 0.60
C ALA A 262 0.84 -0.95 0.85
N ILE A 263 0.12 0.18 1.07
CA ILE A 263 -1.24 0.15 1.62
C ILE A 263 -2.24 0.81 0.67
N VAL A 264 -1.98 2.03 0.20
CA VAL A 264 -2.96 2.82 -0.56
C VAL A 264 -3.39 2.13 -1.85
N LEU A 265 -2.48 1.46 -2.56
CA LEU A 265 -2.81 0.63 -3.73
C LEU A 265 -3.73 -0.55 -3.38
N LYS A 266 -3.61 -1.12 -2.17
CA LYS A 266 -4.41 -2.27 -1.73
C LYS A 266 -5.82 -1.90 -1.26
N LEU A 267 -6.08 -0.62 -1.03
CA LEU A 267 -7.44 -0.14 -0.78
C LEU A 267 -8.39 -0.45 -1.94
N SER A 268 -7.90 -0.34 -3.17
CA SER A 268 -8.69 -0.71 -4.36
C SER A 268 -8.93 -2.21 -4.47
N LEU A 269 -7.90 -3.02 -4.16
CA LEU A 269 -8.04 -4.47 -4.08
C LEU A 269 -9.11 -4.87 -3.06
N TYR A 270 -9.03 -4.32 -1.84
CA TYR A 270 -10.02 -4.54 -0.79
C TYR A 270 -11.43 -4.08 -1.21
N GLY A 271 -11.52 -2.90 -1.84
CA GLY A 271 -12.79 -2.38 -2.32
C GLY A 271 -13.44 -3.24 -3.41
N ILE A 272 -12.68 -3.80 -4.34
CA ILE A 272 -13.17 -4.75 -5.35
C ILE A 272 -13.74 -6.00 -4.68
N LEU A 273 -13.01 -6.56 -3.71
CA LEU A 273 -13.43 -7.75 -2.98
C LEU A 273 -14.72 -7.52 -2.16
N ARG A 274 -14.90 -6.30 -1.61
CA ARG A 274 -16.06 -5.96 -0.77
C ARG A 274 -17.28 -5.51 -1.55
N LEU A 275 -17.10 -4.76 -2.64
CA LEU A 275 -18.20 -4.10 -3.34
C LEU A 275 -18.57 -4.79 -4.65
N ILE A 276 -17.59 -5.22 -5.46
CA ILE A 276 -17.89 -5.76 -6.78
C ILE A 276 -18.29 -7.23 -6.69
N LEU A 277 -17.48 -8.06 -6.05
CA LEU A 277 -17.70 -9.50 -6.01
C LEU A 277 -19.06 -9.90 -5.39
N PRO A 278 -19.41 -9.46 -4.15
CA PRO A 278 -20.62 -9.91 -3.52
C PRO A 278 -21.88 -9.19 -3.99
N LEU A 279 -21.79 -7.89 -4.37
CA LEU A 279 -22.96 -7.08 -4.68
C LEU A 279 -23.40 -7.16 -6.15
N LEU A 280 -22.46 -7.41 -7.07
CA LEU A 280 -22.69 -7.26 -8.51
C LEU A 280 -22.30 -8.51 -9.31
N PRO A 281 -22.76 -9.71 -8.93
CA PRO A 281 -22.28 -10.96 -9.53
C PRO A 281 -22.56 -11.04 -11.04
N LYS A 282 -23.74 -10.64 -11.51
CA LYS A 282 -24.11 -10.71 -12.94
C LYS A 282 -23.26 -9.76 -13.81
N ALA A 283 -23.07 -8.51 -13.34
CA ALA A 283 -22.23 -7.55 -14.03
C ALA A 283 -20.75 -7.96 -14.02
N TYR A 284 -20.28 -8.52 -12.89
CA TYR A 284 -18.96 -9.06 -12.74
C TYR A 284 -18.66 -10.13 -13.80
N PHE A 285 -19.52 -11.15 -13.96
CA PHE A 285 -19.33 -12.19 -14.97
C PHE A 285 -19.36 -11.66 -16.39
N TYR A 286 -20.25 -10.73 -16.68
CA TYR A 286 -20.41 -10.15 -18.01
C TYR A 286 -19.20 -9.30 -18.43
N LEU A 287 -18.63 -8.52 -17.52
CA LEU A 287 -17.54 -7.59 -17.81
C LEU A 287 -16.13 -8.16 -17.56
N THR A 288 -16.01 -9.37 -17.02
CA THR A 288 -14.72 -10.05 -16.80
C THR A 288 -13.80 -10.04 -18.03
N PRO A 289 -14.25 -10.37 -19.27
CA PRO A 289 -13.38 -10.36 -20.44
C PRO A 289 -12.79 -8.97 -20.73
N VAL A 290 -13.57 -7.91 -20.53
CA VAL A 290 -13.12 -6.52 -20.74
C VAL A 290 -12.02 -6.17 -19.75
N ILE A 291 -12.22 -6.53 -18.47
CA ILE A 291 -11.24 -6.26 -17.42
C ILE A 291 -9.95 -7.06 -17.66
N PHE A 292 -10.06 -8.27 -18.13
CA PHE A 292 -8.89 -9.08 -18.49
C PHE A 292 -8.08 -8.44 -19.62
N VAL A 293 -8.72 -7.92 -20.65
CA VAL A 293 -8.03 -7.16 -21.70
C VAL A 293 -7.32 -5.91 -21.11
N ILE A 294 -8.03 -5.11 -20.30
CA ILE A 294 -7.45 -3.94 -19.64
C ILE A 294 -6.24 -4.35 -18.78
N GLY A 295 -6.35 -5.42 -18.00
CA GLY A 295 -5.27 -5.92 -17.14
C GLY A 295 -4.05 -6.38 -17.94
N VAL A 296 -4.24 -7.17 -19.00
CA VAL A 296 -3.13 -7.64 -19.87
C VAL A 296 -2.44 -6.46 -20.56
N VAL A 297 -3.20 -5.52 -21.10
CA VAL A 297 -2.62 -4.33 -21.76
C VAL A 297 -1.85 -3.48 -20.74
N THR A 298 -2.35 -3.35 -19.49
CA THR A 298 -1.61 -2.63 -18.44
C THR A 298 -0.31 -3.33 -18.05
N ILE A 299 -0.29 -4.68 -17.97
CA ILE A 299 0.93 -5.45 -17.70
C ILE A 299 1.99 -5.18 -18.77
N ILE A 300 1.62 -5.31 -20.03
CA ILE A 300 2.54 -5.15 -21.16
C ILE A 300 3.05 -3.71 -21.21
N TYR A 301 2.15 -2.73 -21.15
CA TYR A 301 2.50 -1.30 -21.16
C TYR A 301 3.42 -0.92 -20.02
N ALA A 302 3.07 -1.30 -18.77
CA ALA A 302 3.88 -0.99 -17.60
C ALA A 302 5.26 -1.65 -17.68
N SER A 303 5.34 -2.90 -18.13
CA SER A 303 6.60 -3.64 -18.25
C SER A 303 7.55 -3.03 -19.26
N PHE A 304 7.08 -2.61 -20.43
CA PHE A 304 7.92 -1.91 -21.41
C PHE A 304 8.33 -0.51 -20.92
N SER A 305 7.45 0.17 -20.19
CA SER A 305 7.78 1.46 -19.60
C SER A 305 8.88 1.34 -18.53
N THR A 306 8.82 0.30 -17.68
CA THR A 306 9.87 0.04 -16.66
C THR A 306 11.25 -0.17 -17.29
N LEU A 307 11.35 -0.88 -18.41
CA LEU A 307 12.63 -1.10 -19.12
C LEU A 307 13.22 0.19 -19.69
N ARG A 308 12.41 1.22 -19.94
CA ARG A 308 12.85 2.49 -20.54
C ARG A 308 13.15 3.57 -19.50
N THR A 309 12.68 3.44 -18.26
CA THR A 309 12.86 4.47 -17.22
C THR A 309 14.29 4.54 -16.73
N ILE A 310 14.76 5.77 -16.49
CA ILE A 310 16.14 6.07 -16.03
C ILE A 310 16.13 6.38 -14.52
N ASP A 311 15.01 6.87 -13.98
CA ASP A 311 14.84 7.13 -12.54
C ASP A 311 14.50 5.83 -11.81
N VAL A 312 15.34 5.44 -10.84
CA VAL A 312 15.17 4.18 -10.06
C VAL A 312 13.83 4.17 -9.32
N LYS A 313 13.42 5.31 -8.74
CA LYS A 313 12.17 5.42 -7.98
C LYS A 313 10.94 5.28 -8.89
N GLU A 314 11.03 5.83 -10.11
CA GLU A 314 9.98 5.70 -11.13
C GLU A 314 9.91 4.26 -11.68
N LEU A 315 11.06 3.59 -11.85
CA LEU A 315 11.13 2.19 -12.27
C LEU A 315 10.39 1.28 -11.28
N ILE A 316 10.62 1.46 -9.96
CA ILE A 316 9.92 0.71 -8.92
C ILE A 316 8.42 1.04 -8.93
N ALA A 317 8.03 2.29 -9.18
CA ALA A 317 6.62 2.67 -9.30
C ALA A 317 5.92 2.00 -10.48
N TYR A 318 6.56 1.91 -11.66
CA TYR A 318 6.01 1.18 -12.81
C TYR A 318 5.91 -0.33 -12.56
N SER A 319 6.89 -0.93 -11.86
CA SER A 319 6.78 -2.35 -11.48
C SER A 319 5.57 -2.61 -10.56
N SER A 320 5.25 -1.65 -9.69
CA SER A 320 4.04 -1.72 -8.86
C SER A 320 2.74 -1.69 -9.68
N VAL A 321 2.71 -0.97 -10.82
CA VAL A 321 1.57 -0.97 -11.76
C VAL A 321 1.39 -2.34 -12.40
N SER A 322 2.48 -3.00 -12.83
CA SER A 322 2.39 -4.34 -13.45
C SER A 322 1.89 -5.39 -12.45
N HIS A 323 2.42 -5.42 -11.21
CA HIS A 323 1.93 -6.33 -10.18
C HIS A 323 0.47 -6.03 -9.77
N ALA A 324 0.09 -4.73 -9.76
CA ALA A 324 -1.29 -4.34 -9.50
C ALA A 324 -2.26 -4.88 -10.56
N ALA A 325 -1.85 -4.91 -11.82
CA ALA A 325 -2.66 -5.50 -12.88
C ALA A 325 -2.76 -7.03 -12.75
N VAL A 326 -1.70 -7.72 -12.29
CA VAL A 326 -1.74 -9.18 -12.07
C VAL A 326 -2.71 -9.54 -10.95
N TYR A 327 -2.68 -8.86 -9.77
CA TYR A 327 -3.65 -9.17 -8.73
C TYR A 327 -5.08 -8.78 -9.13
N LEU A 328 -5.28 -7.74 -9.95
CA LEU A 328 -6.58 -7.39 -10.51
C LEU A 328 -7.13 -8.56 -11.34
N LEU A 329 -6.33 -9.12 -12.24
CA LEU A 329 -6.71 -10.29 -13.04
C LEU A 329 -7.06 -11.49 -12.14
N GLY A 330 -6.24 -11.77 -11.12
CA GLY A 330 -6.48 -12.84 -10.16
C GLY A 330 -7.84 -12.70 -9.45
N VAL A 331 -8.19 -11.51 -9.00
CA VAL A 331 -9.48 -11.27 -8.34
C VAL A 331 -10.66 -11.42 -9.29
N PHE A 332 -10.49 -11.06 -10.57
CA PHE A 332 -11.56 -11.20 -11.57
C PHE A 332 -11.62 -12.59 -12.23
N SER A 333 -10.80 -13.56 -11.83
CA SER A 333 -10.83 -14.94 -12.34
C SER A 333 -12.05 -15.74 -11.90
N ASN A 334 -12.67 -15.37 -10.79
CA ASN A 334 -13.77 -16.11 -10.13
C ASN A 334 -13.40 -17.54 -9.74
N SER A 335 -12.15 -17.80 -9.46
CA SER A 335 -11.66 -19.03 -8.87
C SER A 335 -11.12 -18.76 -7.48
N VAL A 336 -11.29 -19.70 -6.55
CA VAL A 336 -10.77 -19.57 -5.18
C VAL A 336 -9.27 -19.27 -5.21
N GLN A 337 -8.55 -20.06 -5.98
CA GLN A 337 -7.10 -19.93 -6.13
C GLN A 337 -6.68 -18.57 -6.70
N GLY A 338 -7.39 -18.05 -7.71
CA GLY A 338 -7.08 -16.75 -8.31
C GLY A 338 -7.34 -15.60 -7.37
N ILE A 339 -8.42 -15.62 -6.59
CA ILE A 339 -8.74 -14.58 -5.61
C ILE A 339 -7.75 -14.62 -4.45
N GLU A 340 -7.48 -15.80 -3.87
CA GLU A 340 -6.46 -15.97 -2.84
C GLU A 340 -5.08 -15.53 -3.34
N GLY A 341 -4.73 -15.90 -4.57
CA GLY A 341 -3.51 -15.46 -5.24
C GLY A 341 -3.43 -13.94 -5.37
N GLY A 342 -4.52 -13.28 -5.78
CA GLY A 342 -4.60 -11.84 -5.89
C GLY A 342 -4.40 -11.11 -4.54
N ILE A 343 -5.00 -11.63 -3.47
CA ILE A 343 -4.83 -11.09 -2.12
C ILE A 343 -3.41 -11.30 -1.61
N THR A 344 -2.87 -12.51 -1.73
CA THR A 344 -1.50 -12.84 -1.31
C THR A 344 -0.46 -12.04 -2.07
N LEU A 345 -0.64 -11.83 -3.39
CA LEU A 345 0.21 -10.95 -4.19
C LEU A 345 0.13 -9.49 -3.71
N GLY A 346 -1.07 -9.01 -3.39
CA GLY A 346 -1.26 -7.69 -2.81
C GLY A 346 -0.45 -7.49 -1.52
N LEU A 347 -0.51 -8.44 -0.59
CA LEU A 347 0.23 -8.42 0.66
C LEU A 347 1.75 -8.52 0.43
N ALA A 348 2.17 -9.48 -0.38
CA ALA A 348 3.58 -9.72 -0.73
C ALA A 348 4.23 -8.49 -1.36
N HIS A 349 3.56 -7.90 -2.35
CA HIS A 349 4.00 -6.65 -2.99
C HIS A 349 4.12 -5.51 -1.97
N GLY A 350 3.26 -5.47 -0.93
CA GLY A 350 3.36 -4.48 0.14
C GLY A 350 4.72 -4.52 0.86
N PHE A 351 5.25 -5.70 1.16
CA PHE A 351 6.56 -5.86 1.80
C PHE A 351 7.71 -5.59 0.83
N VAL A 352 7.67 -6.17 -0.37
CA VAL A 352 8.76 -6.07 -1.35
C VAL A 352 8.90 -4.63 -1.87
N SER A 353 7.79 -3.99 -2.26
CA SER A 353 7.84 -2.62 -2.79
C SER A 353 8.31 -1.62 -1.75
N SER A 354 7.85 -1.73 -0.49
CA SER A 354 8.34 -0.87 0.59
C SER A 354 9.85 -1.02 0.80
N GLY A 355 10.38 -2.26 0.77
CA GLY A 355 11.81 -2.53 0.85
C GLY A 355 12.60 -1.93 -0.31
N LEU A 356 12.10 -2.06 -1.54
CA LEU A 356 12.74 -1.47 -2.72
C LEU A 356 12.73 0.06 -2.67
N PHE A 357 11.63 0.70 -2.21
CA PHE A 357 11.61 2.15 -2.02
C PHE A 357 12.57 2.61 -0.93
N ILE A 358 12.76 1.84 0.15
CA ILE A 358 13.77 2.15 1.16
C ILE A 358 15.17 2.03 0.57
N CYS A 359 15.45 1.00 -0.22
CA CYS A 359 16.74 0.86 -0.90
C CYS A 359 17.03 2.02 -1.85
N ALA A 360 16.10 2.34 -2.76
CA ALA A 360 16.29 3.34 -3.79
C ALA A 360 16.13 4.79 -3.27
N GLY A 361 15.04 5.05 -2.54
CA GLY A 361 14.65 6.40 -2.13
C GLY A 361 15.22 6.82 -0.77
N GLY A 362 15.65 5.87 0.07
CA GLY A 362 16.33 6.13 1.34
C GLY A 362 17.82 5.93 1.21
N VAL A 363 18.25 4.67 1.22
CA VAL A 363 19.66 4.31 1.35
C VAL A 363 20.54 4.86 0.22
N LEU A 364 20.13 4.67 -1.03
CA LEU A 364 20.92 5.16 -2.17
C LEU A 364 20.81 6.68 -2.29
N TYR A 365 19.62 7.23 -2.22
CA TYR A 365 19.38 8.66 -2.41
C TYR A 365 20.03 9.52 -1.31
N ASP A 366 19.94 9.12 -0.04
CA ASP A 366 20.52 9.88 1.09
C ASP A 366 22.06 9.95 0.98
N ARG A 367 22.70 8.98 0.32
CA ARG A 367 24.16 8.92 0.15
C ARG A 367 24.66 9.55 -1.12
N SER A 368 23.87 9.55 -2.19
CA SER A 368 24.29 9.99 -3.52
C SER A 368 23.61 11.27 -4.00
N SER A 369 22.48 11.66 -3.39
CA SER A 369 21.62 12.79 -3.79
C SER A 369 21.10 12.70 -5.23
N THR A 370 21.20 11.54 -5.88
CA THR A 370 20.71 11.30 -7.24
C THR A 370 19.72 10.15 -7.28
N ARG A 371 18.85 10.11 -8.30
CA ARG A 371 17.91 9.01 -8.55
C ARG A 371 18.18 8.32 -9.88
N LEU A 372 19.10 8.86 -10.69
CA LEU A 372 19.36 8.38 -12.04
C LEU A 372 20.23 7.13 -12.01
N ILE A 373 19.72 6.03 -12.56
CA ILE A 373 20.38 4.72 -12.59
C ILE A 373 21.76 4.77 -13.31
N THR A 374 21.93 5.72 -14.22
CA THR A 374 23.17 5.89 -15.00
C THR A 374 24.38 6.28 -14.15
N PHE A 375 24.16 6.93 -13.01
CA PHE A 375 25.23 7.33 -12.09
C PHE A 375 25.65 6.22 -11.13
N TYR A 376 24.83 5.18 -10.95
CA TYR A 376 25.13 4.08 -10.07
C TYR A 376 25.90 2.98 -10.80
N ARG A 377 27.06 2.59 -10.23
CA ARG A 377 27.89 1.46 -10.70
C ARG A 377 28.73 0.92 -9.55
N GLY A 378 28.88 -0.41 -9.47
CA GLY A 378 29.81 -1.05 -8.55
C GLY A 378 29.48 -0.89 -7.06
N ILE A 379 28.22 -0.64 -6.70
CA ILE A 379 27.80 -0.44 -5.30
C ILE A 379 28.10 -1.66 -4.44
N ALA A 380 28.07 -2.87 -5.01
CA ALA A 380 28.35 -4.10 -4.29
C ALA A 380 29.76 -4.14 -3.65
N GLN A 381 30.72 -3.43 -4.23
CA GLN A 381 32.10 -3.35 -3.67
C GLN A 381 32.17 -2.42 -2.45
N VAL A 382 31.37 -1.36 -2.43
CA VAL A 382 31.38 -0.33 -1.39
C VAL A 382 30.39 -0.65 -0.27
N MET A 383 29.23 -1.21 -0.62
CA MET A 383 28.12 -1.51 0.29
C MET A 383 27.65 -2.96 0.15
N PRO A 384 28.44 -3.96 0.63
CA PRO A 384 28.12 -5.38 0.45
C PRO A 384 26.83 -5.80 1.18
N LEU A 385 26.60 -5.35 2.42
CA LEU A 385 25.38 -5.70 3.17
C LEU A 385 24.13 -5.14 2.49
N PHE A 386 24.19 -3.91 2.00
CA PHE A 386 23.11 -3.32 1.20
C PHE A 386 22.81 -4.16 -0.04
N SER A 387 23.85 -4.55 -0.78
CA SER A 387 23.68 -5.28 -2.04
C SER A 387 23.02 -6.63 -1.86
N ILE A 388 23.31 -7.36 -0.76
CA ILE A 388 22.68 -8.64 -0.45
C ILE A 388 21.17 -8.47 -0.17
N LEU A 389 20.79 -7.54 0.71
CA LEU A 389 19.38 -7.31 1.04
C LEU A 389 18.60 -6.76 -0.18
N PHE A 390 19.21 -5.87 -0.94
CA PHE A 390 18.64 -5.34 -2.18
C PHE A 390 18.44 -6.46 -3.22
N PHE A 391 19.38 -7.40 -3.35
CA PHE A 391 19.27 -8.55 -4.23
C PHE A 391 18.08 -9.43 -3.87
N ILE A 392 17.92 -9.77 -2.58
CA ILE A 392 16.80 -10.60 -2.12
C ILE A 392 15.45 -9.91 -2.42
N LEU A 393 15.35 -8.59 -2.20
CA LEU A 393 14.15 -7.85 -2.54
C LEU A 393 13.90 -7.77 -4.05
N CYS A 394 14.94 -7.66 -4.86
CA CYS A 394 14.84 -7.73 -6.33
C CYS A 394 14.36 -9.12 -6.78
N LEU A 395 14.89 -10.20 -6.21
CA LEU A 395 14.41 -11.55 -6.46
C LEU A 395 12.93 -11.71 -6.06
N GLY A 396 12.53 -11.15 -4.91
CA GLY A 396 11.14 -11.11 -4.48
C GLY A 396 10.25 -10.37 -5.50
N ASN A 397 10.69 -9.24 -6.03
CA ASN A 397 9.95 -8.49 -7.04
C ASN A 397 9.92 -9.17 -8.42
N ALA A 398 10.90 -10.00 -8.72
CA ALA A 398 10.94 -10.85 -9.92
C ALA A 398 10.03 -12.09 -9.82
N GLY A 399 9.42 -12.33 -8.65
CA GLY A 399 8.59 -13.52 -8.45
C GLY A 399 9.39 -14.82 -8.46
N THR A 400 10.56 -14.85 -7.82
CA THR A 400 11.34 -16.09 -7.73
C THR A 400 10.76 -17.05 -6.69
N PRO A 401 10.90 -18.37 -6.87
CA PRO A 401 10.53 -19.36 -5.85
C PRO A 401 11.13 -19.00 -4.49
N LEU A 402 10.49 -19.41 -3.40
CA LEU A 402 10.78 -19.05 -2.00
C LEU A 402 10.39 -17.61 -1.62
N SER A 403 9.85 -16.81 -2.52
CA SER A 403 9.25 -15.52 -2.19
C SER A 403 7.73 -15.61 -2.14
N LEU A 404 7.10 -14.81 -1.28
CA LEU A 404 5.65 -14.75 -1.19
C LEU A 404 5.02 -14.21 -2.50
N ASN A 405 5.72 -13.33 -3.22
CA ASN A 405 5.27 -12.82 -4.53
C ASN A 405 5.08 -13.96 -5.53
N PHE A 406 6.00 -14.94 -5.56
CA PHE A 406 5.89 -16.09 -6.47
C PHE A 406 4.56 -16.84 -6.26
N ILE A 407 4.20 -17.10 -5.01
CA ILE A 407 2.96 -17.83 -4.70
C ILE A 407 1.75 -17.02 -5.16
N GLY A 408 1.71 -15.72 -4.86
CA GLY A 408 0.63 -14.84 -5.27
C GLY A 408 0.51 -14.70 -6.80
N GLU A 409 1.62 -14.51 -7.52
CA GLU A 409 1.65 -14.44 -8.99
C GLU A 409 1.22 -15.76 -9.62
N PHE A 410 1.77 -16.86 -9.14
CA PHE A 410 1.46 -18.19 -9.69
C PHE A 410 -0.04 -18.52 -9.54
N MET A 411 -0.60 -18.35 -8.34
CA MET A 411 -2.01 -18.62 -8.09
C MET A 411 -2.94 -17.67 -8.85
N SER A 412 -2.60 -16.38 -8.93
CA SER A 412 -3.41 -15.39 -9.67
C SER A 412 -3.39 -15.66 -11.17
N LEU A 413 -2.23 -15.99 -11.75
CA LEU A 413 -2.11 -16.34 -13.17
C LEU A 413 -2.76 -17.69 -13.48
N TYR A 414 -2.68 -18.66 -12.57
CA TYR A 414 -3.38 -19.92 -12.72
C TYR A 414 -4.91 -19.70 -12.80
N GLY A 415 -5.49 -18.92 -11.90
CA GLY A 415 -6.92 -18.60 -11.95
C GLY A 415 -7.32 -17.83 -13.21
N THR A 416 -6.48 -16.92 -13.71
CA THR A 416 -6.73 -16.21 -14.97
C THR A 416 -6.68 -17.15 -16.18
N PHE A 417 -5.75 -18.09 -16.18
CA PHE A 417 -5.61 -19.07 -17.24
C PHE A 417 -6.80 -20.05 -17.27
N GLU A 418 -7.28 -20.48 -16.10
CA GLU A 418 -8.46 -21.33 -15.98
C GLU A 418 -9.72 -20.65 -16.57
N ARG A 419 -9.87 -19.33 -16.37
CA ARG A 419 -11.04 -18.58 -16.84
C ARG A 419 -10.98 -18.22 -18.33
N LEU A 420 -9.86 -17.68 -18.81
CA LEU A 420 -9.62 -17.25 -20.19
C LEU A 420 -8.17 -17.59 -20.60
N PRO A 421 -7.91 -18.78 -21.16
CA PRO A 421 -6.56 -19.28 -21.39
C PRO A 421 -5.69 -18.37 -22.25
N LEU A 422 -6.24 -17.77 -23.31
CA LEU A 422 -5.48 -16.88 -24.19
C LEU A 422 -4.99 -15.63 -23.46
N LEU A 423 -5.86 -14.98 -22.70
CA LEU A 423 -5.50 -13.80 -21.92
C LEU A 423 -4.61 -14.16 -20.73
N GLY A 424 -4.84 -15.32 -20.10
CA GLY A 424 -3.96 -15.87 -19.07
C GLY A 424 -2.55 -16.15 -19.59
N GLY A 425 -2.42 -16.71 -20.79
CA GLY A 425 -1.14 -16.90 -21.46
C GLY A 425 -0.42 -15.58 -21.77
N LEU A 426 -1.14 -14.54 -22.20
CA LEU A 426 -0.56 -13.21 -22.39
C LEU A 426 -0.19 -12.56 -21.05
N ALA A 427 -0.99 -12.73 -20.02
CA ALA A 427 -0.69 -12.21 -18.66
C ALA A 427 0.56 -12.86 -18.06
N SER A 428 0.84 -14.14 -18.34
CA SER A 428 2.03 -14.84 -17.84
C SER A 428 3.35 -14.25 -18.36
N SER A 429 3.31 -13.46 -19.44
CA SER A 429 4.48 -12.67 -19.88
C SER A 429 4.99 -11.70 -18.79
N SER A 430 4.14 -11.35 -17.80
CA SER A 430 4.54 -10.56 -16.64
C SER A 430 5.74 -11.15 -15.90
N ILE A 431 5.85 -12.48 -15.78
CA ILE A 431 6.95 -13.18 -15.10
C ILE A 431 8.28 -12.90 -15.81
N VAL A 432 8.29 -12.99 -17.15
CA VAL A 432 9.49 -12.74 -17.94
C VAL A 432 9.92 -11.28 -17.85
N PHE A 433 8.96 -10.37 -17.97
CA PHE A 433 9.25 -8.94 -17.91
C PHE A 433 9.65 -8.48 -16.50
N SER A 434 9.03 -9.02 -15.44
CA SER A 434 9.40 -8.67 -14.06
C SER A 434 10.83 -9.10 -13.76
N ALA A 435 11.25 -10.28 -14.20
CA ALA A 435 12.63 -10.73 -14.10
C ALA A 435 13.58 -9.83 -14.93
N ALA A 436 13.19 -9.47 -16.16
CA ALA A 436 14.03 -8.65 -17.04
C ALA A 436 14.32 -7.27 -16.44
N TYR A 437 13.29 -6.49 -16.03
CA TYR A 437 13.52 -5.13 -15.53
C TYR A 437 14.12 -5.11 -14.12
N THR A 438 13.80 -6.05 -13.24
CA THR A 438 14.38 -6.10 -11.89
C THR A 438 15.85 -6.49 -11.92
N MET A 439 16.22 -7.50 -12.69
CA MET A 439 17.62 -7.90 -12.84
C MET A 439 18.44 -6.86 -13.60
N TYR A 440 17.84 -6.19 -14.59
CA TYR A 440 18.47 -5.04 -15.23
C TYR A 440 18.79 -3.92 -14.23
N MET A 441 17.82 -3.55 -13.40
CA MET A 441 18.00 -2.56 -12.35
C MET A 441 19.10 -2.96 -11.36
N PHE A 442 19.07 -4.20 -10.87
CA PHE A 442 20.05 -4.71 -9.92
C PHE A 442 21.46 -4.71 -10.52
N ASN A 443 21.63 -5.29 -11.71
CA ASN A 443 22.93 -5.37 -12.37
C ASN A 443 23.54 -4.00 -12.66
N ARG A 444 22.73 -3.02 -13.04
CA ARG A 444 23.19 -1.65 -13.30
C ARG A 444 23.64 -0.94 -12.02
N ILE A 445 22.99 -1.20 -10.89
CA ILE A 445 23.32 -0.57 -9.61
C ILE A 445 24.48 -1.29 -8.93
N ALA A 446 24.40 -2.63 -8.83
CA ALA A 446 25.36 -3.43 -8.05
C ALA A 446 26.71 -3.61 -8.74
N TYR A 447 26.71 -3.83 -10.07
CA TYR A 447 27.90 -4.15 -10.85
C TYR A 447 28.28 -3.05 -11.84
N GLY A 448 29.35 -3.23 -12.60
CA GLY A 448 29.69 -2.36 -13.75
C GLY A 448 30.84 -1.38 -13.53
N GLY A 449 31.78 -1.66 -12.65
CA GLY A 449 33.04 -0.91 -12.50
C GLY A 449 33.12 -0.06 -11.23
N SER A 450 34.21 0.69 -11.05
CA SER A 450 34.44 1.46 -9.82
C SER A 450 33.53 2.68 -9.74
N PHE A 451 32.81 2.79 -8.62
CA PHE A 451 31.98 3.92 -8.23
C PHE A 451 32.78 5.24 -8.06
N SER A 452 34.10 5.14 -7.90
CA SER A 452 35.00 6.23 -7.54
C SER A 452 35.13 7.37 -8.55
N ARG A 453 34.64 7.22 -9.79
CA ARG A 453 34.73 8.29 -10.81
C ARG A 453 33.75 9.46 -10.56
N PHE A 454 32.62 9.23 -9.94
CA PHE A 454 31.58 10.23 -9.70
C PHE A 454 31.48 10.67 -8.24
N PHE A 455 31.82 9.79 -7.31
CA PHE A 455 31.71 10.06 -5.87
C PHE A 455 33.09 9.94 -5.22
N LYS A 456 33.65 11.09 -4.87
CA LYS A 456 34.98 11.17 -4.23
C LYS A 456 35.01 10.73 -2.75
N PHE A 457 33.88 10.34 -2.16
CA PHE A 457 33.79 10.04 -0.75
C PHE A 457 33.57 8.54 -0.50
N ASN A 458 34.17 8.02 0.59
CA ASN A 458 33.85 6.71 1.11
C ASN A 458 32.39 6.70 1.57
N ILE A 459 31.54 5.97 0.85
CA ILE A 459 30.13 5.80 1.20
C ILE A 459 30.01 4.74 2.28
N PRO A 460 29.46 5.05 3.47
CA PRO A 460 29.27 4.03 4.51
C PRO A 460 28.19 3.04 4.09
N ASP A 461 28.38 1.76 4.46
CA ASP A 461 27.36 0.73 4.29
C ASP A 461 26.14 1.00 5.21
N LEU A 462 25.19 0.09 5.29
CA LEU A 462 23.95 0.23 6.06
C LEU A 462 24.23 0.57 7.53
N THR A 463 23.52 1.54 8.04
CA THR A 463 23.43 1.76 9.49
C THR A 463 22.63 0.63 10.15
N LYS A 464 22.84 0.38 11.46
CA LYS A 464 22.10 -0.64 12.20
C LYS A 464 20.58 -0.51 12.03
N ARG A 465 20.05 0.72 12.05
CA ARG A 465 18.63 1.00 11.85
C ARG A 465 18.15 0.57 10.46
N GLU A 466 18.81 1.01 9.40
CA GLU A 466 18.49 0.67 8.01
C GLU A 466 18.56 -0.84 7.78
N PHE A 467 19.58 -1.50 8.33
CA PHE A 467 19.72 -2.94 8.25
C PHE A 467 18.54 -3.68 8.88
N PHE A 468 18.13 -3.32 10.10
CA PHE A 468 17.01 -3.96 10.76
C PHE A 468 15.68 -3.74 10.02
N ILE A 469 15.43 -2.54 9.49
CA ILE A 469 14.23 -2.25 8.70
C ILE A 469 14.17 -3.12 7.43
N LEU A 470 15.26 -3.19 6.68
CA LEU A 470 15.32 -4.01 5.48
C LEU A 470 15.24 -5.50 5.81
N LEU A 471 15.94 -5.94 6.88
CA LEU A 471 15.90 -7.32 7.33
C LEU A 471 14.50 -7.77 7.71
N THR A 472 13.71 -6.95 8.43
CA THR A 472 12.33 -7.31 8.79
C THR A 472 11.46 -7.52 7.54
N LEU A 473 11.56 -6.67 6.53
CA LEU A 473 10.83 -6.84 5.28
C LEU A 473 11.26 -8.09 4.51
N VAL A 474 12.55 -8.37 4.44
CA VAL A 474 13.10 -9.59 3.81
C VAL A 474 12.63 -10.84 4.55
N VAL A 475 12.64 -10.82 5.88
CA VAL A 475 12.20 -11.96 6.71
C VAL A 475 10.72 -12.28 6.45
N PHE A 476 9.84 -11.28 6.41
CA PHE A 476 8.42 -11.51 6.08
C PHE A 476 8.25 -12.08 4.67
N THR A 477 8.96 -11.57 3.68
CA THR A 477 8.83 -12.05 2.30
C THR A 477 9.31 -13.49 2.12
N VAL A 478 10.40 -13.88 2.80
CA VAL A 478 10.99 -15.22 2.68
C VAL A 478 10.24 -16.23 3.56
N ILE A 479 9.97 -15.93 4.83
CA ILE A 479 9.27 -16.86 5.72
C ILE A 479 7.87 -17.19 5.20
N LEU A 480 7.10 -16.19 4.83
CA LEU A 480 5.77 -16.40 4.28
C LEU A 480 5.82 -17.00 2.87
N GLY A 481 6.92 -16.85 2.15
CA GLY A 481 7.16 -17.51 0.86
C GLY A 481 7.48 -19.01 0.99
N VAL A 482 8.18 -19.40 2.06
CA VAL A 482 8.46 -20.82 2.35
C VAL A 482 7.25 -21.51 2.99
N TYR A 483 6.55 -20.82 3.88
CA TYR A 483 5.38 -21.35 4.58
C TYR A 483 4.17 -20.38 4.45
N PRO A 484 3.39 -20.48 3.37
CA PRO A 484 2.28 -19.58 3.10
C PRO A 484 0.98 -19.94 3.85
N ALA A 485 0.90 -21.12 4.48
CA ALA A 485 -0.28 -21.63 5.17
C ALA A 485 -0.95 -20.60 6.11
N PRO A 486 -0.21 -19.80 6.94
CA PRO A 486 -0.86 -18.82 7.82
C PRO A 486 -1.71 -17.76 7.10
N ILE A 487 -1.40 -17.48 5.82
CA ILE A 487 -2.18 -16.54 5.01
C ILE A 487 -3.29 -17.30 4.27
N LEU A 488 -2.96 -18.39 3.59
CA LEU A 488 -3.89 -19.13 2.75
C LEU A 488 -5.04 -19.76 3.55
N ASP A 489 -4.73 -20.40 4.68
CA ASP A 489 -5.74 -21.01 5.54
C ASP A 489 -6.74 -19.99 6.09
N GLY A 490 -6.25 -18.80 6.44
CA GLY A 490 -7.13 -17.74 6.94
C GLY A 490 -7.95 -17.05 5.87
N LEU A 491 -7.51 -17.05 4.62
CA LEU A 491 -8.25 -16.48 3.49
C LEU A 491 -9.29 -17.46 2.95
N HIS A 492 -9.02 -18.77 3.01
CA HIS A 492 -9.79 -19.80 2.33
C HIS A 492 -11.29 -19.76 2.64
N TYR A 493 -11.67 -19.72 3.92
CA TYR A 493 -13.08 -19.68 4.31
C TYR A 493 -13.79 -18.39 3.88
N SER A 494 -13.12 -17.25 4.00
CA SER A 494 -13.70 -15.96 3.59
C SER A 494 -13.82 -15.84 2.07
N VAL A 495 -12.85 -16.36 1.31
CA VAL A 495 -12.88 -16.32 -0.17
C VAL A 495 -13.90 -17.31 -0.73
N THR A 496 -13.99 -18.52 -0.18
CA THR A 496 -15.00 -19.50 -0.60
C THR A 496 -16.41 -18.99 -0.35
N SER A 497 -16.67 -18.33 0.78
CA SER A 497 -17.98 -17.71 1.05
C SER A 497 -18.32 -16.61 0.05
N LEU A 498 -17.37 -15.75 -0.33
CA LEU A 498 -17.59 -14.72 -1.36
C LEU A 498 -17.99 -15.31 -2.71
N ILE A 499 -17.36 -16.40 -3.14
CA ILE A 499 -17.70 -17.07 -4.40
C ILE A 499 -19.07 -17.72 -4.32
N HIS A 500 -19.41 -18.37 -3.20
CA HIS A 500 -20.74 -18.95 -3.01
C HIS A 500 -21.84 -17.87 -3.05
N CYS A 501 -21.64 -16.73 -2.42
CA CYS A 501 -22.58 -15.60 -2.52
C CYS A 501 -22.72 -15.06 -3.95
N SER A 502 -21.69 -15.17 -4.79
CA SER A 502 -21.75 -14.72 -6.19
C SER A 502 -22.45 -15.73 -7.12
N LEU A 503 -22.61 -16.99 -6.71
CA LEU A 503 -23.25 -18.05 -7.51
C LEU A 503 -24.75 -18.19 -7.23
N VAL A 504 -25.25 -17.71 -6.08
CA VAL A 504 -26.65 -17.67 -5.70
C VAL A 504 -27.28 -16.35 -6.17
#